data_845dd3862ec2b7e7e4712e97af94ea09
#
_entry.id   845dd3862ec2b7e7e4712e97af94ea09
#
_cell.length_a   1.000
_cell.length_b   1.000
_cell.length_c   1.000
_cell.angle_alpha   90.00
_cell.angle_beta   90.00
_cell.angle_gamma   90.00
#
_symmetry.space_group_name_H-M   'P 1'
#
loop_
_entity.id
_entity.type
_entity.pdbx_description
1 polymer ?
#
loop_
_entity_poly.entity_id
_entity_poly.type
_entity_poly.pdbx_seq_one_letter_code
_entity_poly.pdbx_strand_id
1 'polypeptide(L)'
;MARDVVSAYTLILGDEYGPATVGVYSSAEEAWKSLDREVRGRCKLRVRPRRAVDPEAIGRLADAWRAGNAEQRFWQILSHQLAVAIPEIGRQRVEARRPELARR
;
A
#
# COMPACT_ATOMS: atom_id res chain seq x y z
N MET A 1 26.99 -4.05 -14.22
CA MET A 1 25.61 -3.69 -13.95
C MET A 1 25.40 -3.46 -12.49
N ALA A 2 24.84 -2.36 -12.15
CA ALA A 2 24.56 -2.04 -10.75
C ALA A 2 23.18 -2.52 -10.36
N ARG A 3 22.98 -2.76 -9.06
CA ARG A 3 21.69 -3.12 -8.55
C ARG A 3 21.37 -2.27 -7.35
N ASP A 4 20.14 -1.84 -7.28
CA ASP A 4 19.62 -1.15 -6.12
C ASP A 4 18.50 -1.97 -5.50
N VAL A 5 18.31 -1.77 -4.22
CA VAL A 5 17.19 -2.39 -3.52
C VAL A 5 16.16 -1.30 -3.26
N VAL A 6 14.97 -1.52 -3.74
CA VAL A 6 13.88 -0.56 -3.59
C VAL A 6 12.84 -1.18 -2.69
N SER A 7 12.40 -0.43 -1.69
CA SER A 7 11.33 -0.88 -0.82
C SER A 7 10.00 -0.41 -1.36
N ALA A 8 9.03 -1.28 -1.33
CA ALA A 8 7.66 -0.92 -1.71
C ALA A 8 6.71 -1.48 -0.66
N TYR A 9 5.61 -0.80 -0.46
CA TYR A 9 4.62 -1.18 0.54
C TYR A 9 3.27 -1.24 -0.13
N THR A 10 2.60 -2.38 -0.04
CA THR A 10 1.30 -2.58 -0.65
C THR A 10 0.25 -2.61 0.43
N LEU A 11 -0.73 -1.74 0.30
CA LEU A 11 -1.90 -1.74 1.17
C LEU A 11 -3.03 -2.44 0.43
N ILE A 12 -3.65 -3.40 1.09
CA ILE A 12 -4.83 -4.07 0.57
C ILE A 12 -5.91 -3.93 1.62
N LEU A 13 -7.08 -3.49 1.21
CA LEU A 13 -8.17 -3.28 2.13
C LEU A 13 -9.47 -3.63 1.43
N GLY A 14 -10.27 -4.46 2.05
CA GLY A 14 -11.53 -4.88 1.45
C GLY A 14 -12.67 -4.83 2.44
N ASP A 15 -13.87 -4.70 1.91
CA ASP A 15 -15.06 -4.68 2.72
C ASP A 15 -16.22 -5.33 1.96
N GLU A 16 -17.40 -5.22 2.53
CA GLU A 16 -18.59 -5.87 1.99
C GLU A 16 -19.21 -5.13 0.80
N TYR A 17 -18.66 -3.96 0.43
CA TYR A 17 -19.35 -3.10 -0.53
C TYR A 17 -18.76 -3.12 -1.94
N GLY A 18 -17.68 -3.82 -2.15
CA GLY A 18 -17.11 -3.83 -3.50
C GLY A 18 -15.74 -4.45 -3.54
N PRO A 19 -15.03 -4.25 -4.64
CA PRO A 19 -13.70 -4.85 -4.77
C PRO A 19 -12.70 -4.23 -3.81
N ALA A 20 -11.66 -4.96 -3.53
CA ALA A 20 -10.64 -4.49 -2.61
C ALA A 20 -9.91 -3.29 -3.18
N THR A 21 -9.56 -2.39 -2.28
CA THR A 21 -8.71 -1.25 -2.61
C THR A 21 -7.26 -1.71 -2.51
N VAL A 22 -6.46 -1.40 -3.51
CA VAL A 22 -5.05 -1.76 -3.52
C VAL A 22 -4.24 -0.53 -3.87
N GLY A 23 -3.23 -0.26 -3.06
CA GLY A 23 -2.32 0.84 -3.34
C GLY A 23 -0.89 0.42 -3.08
N VAL A 24 0.04 0.98 -3.85
CA VAL A 24 1.45 0.68 -3.69
C VAL A 24 2.16 1.99 -3.39
N TYR A 25 3.00 1.98 -2.37
CA TYR A 25 3.63 3.19 -1.86
C TYR A 25 5.12 2.97 -1.72
N SER A 26 5.87 4.05 -1.80
CA SER A 26 7.33 3.98 -1.68
C SER A 26 7.79 4.03 -0.24
N SER A 27 6.91 4.35 0.71
CA SER A 27 7.29 4.39 2.11
C SER A 27 6.19 3.80 2.96
N ALA A 28 6.59 3.28 4.11
CA ALA A 28 5.62 2.75 5.07
C ALA A 28 4.71 3.86 5.57
N GLU A 29 5.25 5.05 5.75
CA GLU A 29 4.45 6.17 6.23
C GLU A 29 3.29 6.45 5.30
N GLU A 30 3.54 6.44 3.99
CA GLU A 30 2.47 6.71 3.03
C GLU A 30 1.42 5.62 3.03
N ALA A 31 1.86 4.36 3.20
CA ALA A 31 0.92 3.26 3.27
C ALA A 31 0.02 3.39 4.51
N TRP A 32 0.60 3.74 5.66
CA TRP A 32 -0.17 3.91 6.87
C TRP A 32 -1.11 5.10 6.77
N LYS A 33 -0.67 6.19 6.15
CA LYS A 33 -1.53 7.35 5.93
C LYS A 33 -2.73 6.98 5.06
N SER A 34 -2.49 6.18 4.04
CA SER A 34 -3.55 5.76 3.16
C SER A 34 -4.55 4.86 3.88
N LEU A 35 -4.05 3.93 4.71
CA LEU A 35 -4.92 3.10 5.52
C LEU A 35 -5.78 3.94 6.44
N ASP A 36 -5.18 4.91 7.11
CA ASP A 36 -5.91 5.79 8.02
C ASP A 36 -7.03 6.53 7.27
N ARG A 37 -6.72 7.07 6.11
CA ARG A 37 -7.71 7.79 5.32
C ARG A 37 -8.84 6.88 4.87
N GLU A 38 -8.51 5.68 4.41
CA GLU A 38 -9.53 4.76 3.92
C GLU A 38 -10.45 4.30 5.04
N VAL A 39 -9.87 3.96 6.19
CA VAL A 39 -10.68 3.48 7.31
C VAL A 39 -11.54 4.60 7.88
N ARG A 40 -10.98 5.81 7.99
CA ARG A 40 -11.78 6.94 8.48
C ARG A 40 -12.92 7.26 7.54
N GLY A 41 -12.69 7.16 6.23
CA GLY A 41 -13.76 7.36 5.28
C GLY A 41 -14.88 6.35 5.46
N ARG A 42 -14.54 5.10 5.68
CA ARG A 42 -15.53 4.04 5.86
C ARG A 42 -16.28 4.17 7.18
N CYS A 43 -15.63 4.71 8.19
CA CYS A 43 -16.27 4.94 9.49
C CYS A 43 -16.92 6.32 9.57
N LYS A 44 -16.83 7.09 8.48
CA LYS A 44 -17.36 8.46 8.43
C LYS A 44 -16.75 9.35 9.49
N LEU A 45 -15.48 9.11 9.75
CA LEU A 45 -14.72 9.93 10.67
C LEU A 45 -13.98 11.00 9.89
N ARG A 46 -13.64 12.08 10.59
CA ARG A 46 -12.92 13.15 9.96
C ARG A 46 -11.50 12.74 9.65
N VAL A 47 -11.03 13.08 8.45
CA VAL A 47 -9.63 12.86 8.10
C VAL A 47 -8.79 13.86 8.89
N ARG A 48 -7.63 13.41 9.37
CA ARG A 48 -6.75 14.25 10.15
C ARG A 48 -5.61 14.72 9.28
N PRO A 49 -5.65 15.95 8.80
CA PRO A 49 -4.53 16.47 8.02
C PRO A 49 -3.36 16.81 8.93
N ARG A 50 -2.17 16.73 8.39
CA ARG A 50 -0.96 17.21 9.09
C ARG A 50 -0.67 16.54 10.41
N ARG A 51 -1.15 15.34 10.60
CA ARG A 51 -0.80 14.64 11.80
C ARG A 51 0.38 13.74 11.54
N ALA A 52 1.21 13.58 12.54
CA ALA A 52 2.26 12.59 12.47
C ALA A 52 1.62 11.21 12.34
N VAL A 53 2.26 10.35 11.57
CA VAL A 53 1.75 9.02 11.36
C VAL A 53 2.10 8.17 12.58
N ASP A 54 1.08 7.53 13.15
CA ASP A 54 1.24 6.64 14.29
C ASP A 54 0.70 5.28 13.87
N PRO A 55 1.56 4.39 13.39
CA PRO A 55 1.07 3.10 12.90
C PRO A 55 0.30 2.31 13.94
N GLU A 56 0.68 2.41 15.20
CA GLU A 56 -0.01 1.65 16.23
C GLU A 56 -1.44 2.13 16.39
N ALA A 57 -1.64 3.44 16.43
CA ALA A 57 -2.98 3.99 16.56
C ALA A 57 -3.82 3.71 15.32
N ILE A 58 -3.20 3.81 14.15
CA ILE A 58 -3.90 3.53 12.89
C ILE A 58 -4.29 2.05 12.84
N GLY A 59 -3.38 1.16 13.24
CA GLY A 59 -3.68 -0.26 13.27
C GLY A 59 -4.83 -0.59 14.19
N ARG A 60 -4.88 0.06 15.36
CA ARG A 60 -6.00 -0.16 16.30
C ARG A 60 -7.32 0.31 15.70
N LEU A 61 -7.31 1.45 15.01
CA LEU A 61 -8.52 1.95 14.37
C LEU A 61 -8.96 0.99 13.26
N ALA A 62 -8.03 0.52 12.47
CA ALA A 62 -8.35 -0.41 11.38
C ALA A 62 -8.86 -1.74 11.92
N ASP A 63 -8.28 -2.23 13.01
CA ASP A 63 -8.75 -3.46 13.63
C ASP A 63 -10.16 -3.30 14.22
N ALA A 64 -10.45 -2.14 14.79
CA ALA A 64 -11.79 -1.87 15.29
C ALA A 64 -12.81 -1.82 14.16
N TRP A 65 -12.43 -1.21 13.04
CA TRP A 65 -13.29 -1.21 11.85
C TRP A 65 -13.52 -2.63 11.35
N ARG A 66 -12.46 -3.42 11.29
CA ARG A 66 -12.56 -4.78 10.80
C ARG A 66 -13.47 -5.62 11.70
N ALA A 67 -13.38 -5.40 13.00
CA ALA A 67 -14.18 -6.17 13.96
C ALA A 67 -15.68 -5.97 13.77
N GLY A 68 -16.09 -4.89 13.11
CA GLY A 68 -17.50 -4.67 12.85
C GLY A 68 -18.08 -5.65 11.84
N ASN A 69 -17.25 -6.25 10.99
CA ASN A 69 -17.69 -7.30 10.06
C ASN A 69 -16.48 -8.12 9.66
N ALA A 70 -15.99 -8.91 10.60
CA ALA A 70 -14.72 -9.62 10.44
C ALA A 70 -14.75 -10.64 9.31
N GLU A 71 -15.93 -11.05 8.87
CA GLU A 71 -16.00 -12.01 7.79
C GLU A 71 -15.74 -11.37 6.43
N GLN A 72 -16.02 -10.09 6.28
CA GLN A 72 -15.91 -9.43 4.98
C GLN A 72 -14.93 -8.28 4.95
N ARG A 73 -14.49 -7.81 6.10
CA ARG A 73 -13.54 -6.71 6.16
C ARG A 73 -12.15 -7.22 6.47
N PHE A 74 -11.18 -6.69 5.76
CA PHE A 74 -9.79 -7.02 6.04
C PHE A 74 -8.90 -5.87 5.60
N TRP A 75 -7.70 -5.84 6.15
CA TRP A 75 -6.68 -4.91 5.72
C TRP A 75 -5.32 -5.53 5.94
N GLN A 76 -4.37 -5.11 5.13
CA GLN A 76 -3.02 -5.63 5.24
C GLN A 76 -2.05 -4.67 4.59
N ILE A 77 -0.91 -4.48 5.19
CA ILE A 77 0.19 -3.74 4.58
C ILE A 77 1.36 -4.70 4.46
N LEU A 78 1.80 -4.92 3.24
CA LEU A 78 2.90 -5.82 2.96
C LEU A 78 4.11 -5.01 2.53
N SER A 79 5.27 -5.36 3.05
CA SER A 79 6.50 -4.71 2.61
C SER A 79 7.25 -5.65 1.68
N HIS A 80 7.82 -5.07 0.64
CA HIS A 80 8.57 -5.80 -0.36
C HIS A 80 9.90 -5.14 -0.59
N GLN A 81 10.91 -5.93 -0.89
CA GLN A 81 12.16 -5.40 -1.33
C GLN A 81 12.42 -5.95 -2.71
N LEU A 82 12.63 -5.05 -3.65
CA LEU A 82 12.83 -5.41 -5.03
C LEU A 82 14.25 -5.02 -5.42
N ALA A 83 14.97 -5.96 -5.99
CA ALA A 83 16.29 -5.67 -6.53
C ALA A 83 16.09 -5.20 -7.97
N VAL A 84 16.51 -3.99 -8.25
CA VAL A 84 16.31 -3.41 -9.56
C VAL A 84 17.65 -3.28 -10.24
N ALA A 85 17.77 -3.88 -11.43
CA ALA A 85 18.98 -3.73 -12.22
C ALA A 85 18.93 -2.37 -12.89
N ILE A 86 20.02 -1.62 -12.75
CA ILE A 86 20.10 -0.29 -13.33
C ILE A 86 20.85 -0.38 -14.64
N PRO A 87 20.25 -0.03 -15.74
CA PRO A 87 20.91 -0.12 -17.02
C PRO A 87 22.06 0.87 -17.08
N GLU A 88 23.12 0.45 -17.79
CA GLU A 88 24.13 1.32 -17.96
C GLU A 88 23.80 2.16 -19.03
N ILE A 89 24.04 3.22 -19.20
CA ILE A 89 23.76 4.03 -20.22
C ILE A 89 22.52 4.03 -20.61
N GLY A 90 21.97 4.75 -20.51
CA GLY A 90 20.76 5.04 -20.81
C GLY A 90 19.93 4.17 -21.59
N ARG A 91 20.08 3.20 -21.71
CA ARG A 91 19.34 2.47 -22.35
C ARG A 91 18.28 2.08 -21.73
N GLN A 92 17.82 2.17 -21.46
CA GLN A 92 16.88 1.85 -20.91
C GLN A 92 15.79 1.77 -21.28
N ARG A 93 15.35 1.54 -21.69
CA ARG A 93 14.37 1.45 -22.03
C ARG A 93 13.65 0.70 -21.55
N VAL A 94 13.18 0.46 -21.34
CA VAL A 94 12.53 -0.15 -20.79
C VAL A 94 11.65 -0.84 -21.17
N GLU A 95 11.65 -1.34 -21.42
CA GLU A 95 10.94 -1.99 -21.76
C GLU A 95 10.21 -2.45 -21.21
N ALA A 96 9.99 -2.47 -21.02
CA ALA A 96 9.23 -2.73 -20.60
C ALA A 96 8.58 -3.09 -20.47
N ARG A 97 8.61 -3.31 -20.46
CA ARG A 97 8.09 -3.68 -20.50
C ARG A 97 7.45 -4.11 -20.06
N ARG A 98 7.34 -4.46 -20.00
CA ARG A 98 6.76 -5.01 -19.90
C ARG A 98 6.35 -5.69 -19.42
N PRO A 99 6.24 -6.06 -19.42
CA PRO A 99 5.68 -6.79 -19.08
C PRO A 99 5.63 -7.54 -18.77
N GLU A 100 5.57 -7.74 -18.54
CA GLU A 100 5.29 -8.41 -18.45
C GLU A 100 5.14 -8.87 -17.84
N LEU A 101 5.05 -8.90 -17.28
CA LEU A 101 4.67 -9.21 -16.96
C LEU A 101 4.17 -9.52 -17.01
N ALA A 102 4.14 -9.41 -17.08
CA ALA A 102 3.58 -9.63 -17.40
C ALA A 102 3.42 -10.21 -17.64
N ARG A 103 3.39 -10.39 -17.63
CA ARG A 103 3.18 -10.89 -18.03
C ARG A 103 3.00 -11.64 -17.79
N ARG A 104 3.18 -11.66 -17.65
CA ARG A 104 3.00 -12.30 -17.65
C ARG A 104 2.67 -12.77 -17.55
#